data_ccdc5fdaf0e0b4d2fb9b9056151ec33f
#
_entry.id   ccdc5fdaf0e0b4d2fb9b9056151ec33f
#
_cell.length_a   1.000
_cell.length_b   1.000
_cell.length_c   1.000
_cell.angle_alpha   90.00
_cell.angle_beta   90.00
_cell.angle_gamma   90.00
#
_symmetry.space_group_name_H-M   'P 1'
#
loop_
_entity.id
_entity.type
_entity.pdbx_description
1 polymer ?
#
loop_
_entity_poly.entity_id
_entity_poly.type
_entity_poly.pdbx_seq_one_letter_code
_entity_poly.pdbx_strand_id
1 'polypeptide(L)'
;SRNWSDSFQKMRMKRFYKKTIQQASLCFAIGDIMARTYQEYFGKSFYPIMNVVTLRDKLSPIEHEEYITISYFGGLHLYRWKEILKLGKIFSSIQEENPSLPRIDFNVYTSHCSEENLKLFKEQNINYKGFVSNEKIVEEFSKADILLHVESSDLYYRSLTKLSVSTKIPEYLSTGRCVLGFGPKEVASMRLLDENQVGFVVSSDADENIIKDKLKELISSTSLREELANKAY
;
A
#
# COMPACT_ATOMS: atom_id res chain seq x y z
N SER A 1 31.59 -13.79 0.12
CA SER A 1 31.72 -14.93 1.03
C SER A 1 30.64 -14.83 2.11
N ARG A 2 29.55 -15.60 1.96
CA ARG A 2 28.57 -15.78 3.05
C ARG A 2 29.26 -16.52 4.19
N ASN A 3 29.47 -15.83 5.29
CA ASN A 3 30.15 -16.38 6.45
C ASN A 3 29.36 -17.58 7.03
N TRP A 4 30.07 -18.68 7.30
CA TRP A 4 29.54 -19.86 8.00
C TRP A 4 28.87 -19.50 9.34
N SER A 5 29.34 -18.45 10.03
CA SER A 5 28.75 -17.90 11.25
C SER A 5 27.29 -17.46 11.05
N ASP A 6 26.95 -16.81 9.93
CA ASP A 6 25.60 -16.35 9.63
C ASP A 6 24.61 -17.50 9.44
N SER A 7 25.05 -18.58 8.79
CA SER A 7 24.21 -19.77 8.58
C SER A 7 23.91 -20.49 9.90
N PHE A 8 24.91 -20.61 10.76
CA PHE A 8 24.78 -21.25 12.08
C PHE A 8 23.90 -20.43 13.01
N GLN A 9 24.08 -19.09 13.02
CA GLN A 9 23.22 -18.18 13.81
C GLN A 9 21.76 -18.27 13.35
N LYS A 10 21.52 -18.23 12.03
CA LYS A 10 20.16 -18.38 11.47
C LYS A 10 19.51 -19.70 11.87
N MET A 11 20.25 -20.80 11.87
CA MET A 11 19.74 -22.10 12.27
C MET A 11 19.40 -22.14 13.78
N ARG A 12 20.26 -21.55 14.63
CA ARG A 12 19.98 -21.42 16.08
C ARG A 12 18.72 -20.57 16.33
N MET A 13 18.60 -19.43 15.63
CA MET A 13 17.42 -18.57 15.74
C MET A 13 16.14 -19.29 15.30
N LYS A 14 16.16 -20.01 14.19
CA LYS A 14 15.00 -20.81 13.76
C LYS A 14 14.58 -21.85 14.81
N ARG A 15 15.54 -22.57 15.40
CA ARG A 15 15.25 -23.53 16.47
C ARG A 15 14.68 -22.86 17.72
N PHE A 16 15.23 -21.71 18.10
CA PHE A 16 14.76 -20.93 19.23
C PHE A 16 13.31 -20.47 18.99
N TYR A 17 13.00 -19.83 17.87
CA TYR A 17 11.64 -19.42 17.53
C TYR A 17 10.67 -20.59 17.49
N LYS A 18 11.04 -21.70 16.87
CA LYS A 18 10.19 -22.88 16.83
C LYS A 18 9.87 -23.38 18.24
N LYS A 19 10.86 -23.47 19.12
CA LYS A 19 10.66 -23.89 20.52
C LYS A 19 9.78 -22.91 21.30
N THR A 20 10.03 -21.61 21.17
CA THR A 20 9.23 -20.57 21.83
C THR A 20 7.77 -20.62 21.39
N ILE A 21 7.53 -20.73 20.08
CA ILE A 21 6.17 -20.83 19.53
C ILE A 21 5.45 -22.10 20.04
N GLN A 22 6.14 -23.24 20.07
CA GLN A 22 5.54 -24.48 20.57
C GLN A 22 5.15 -24.39 22.06
N GLN A 23 5.87 -23.63 22.86
CA GLN A 23 5.60 -23.43 24.30
C GLN A 23 4.58 -22.31 24.58
N ALA A 24 4.28 -21.46 23.61
CA ALA A 24 3.32 -20.36 23.81
C ALA A 24 1.89 -20.92 24.00
N SER A 25 1.14 -20.36 24.94
CA SER A 25 -0.28 -20.74 25.15
C SER A 25 -1.15 -20.29 23.98
N LEU A 26 -0.89 -19.07 23.46
CA LEU A 26 -1.59 -18.47 22.32
C LEU A 26 -0.57 -17.86 21.37
N CYS A 27 -0.88 -17.91 20.08
CA CYS A 27 -0.10 -17.27 19.03
C CYS A 27 -1.00 -16.38 18.18
N PHE A 28 -0.56 -15.15 17.95
CA PHE A 28 -1.27 -14.18 17.10
C PHE A 28 -0.41 -13.82 15.89
N ALA A 29 -1.07 -13.47 14.79
CA ALA A 29 -0.44 -13.02 13.57
C ALA A 29 -1.23 -11.86 12.94
N ILE A 30 -0.54 -10.98 12.23
CA ILE A 30 -1.19 -9.86 11.55
C ILE A 30 -1.92 -10.38 10.29
N GLY A 31 -3.24 -10.50 10.39
CA GLY A 31 -4.10 -10.95 9.30
C GLY A 31 -4.05 -12.46 9.01
N ASP A 32 -5.00 -12.90 8.19
CA ASP A 32 -5.24 -14.31 7.90
C ASP A 32 -4.09 -15.00 7.14
N ILE A 33 -3.44 -14.27 6.24
CA ILE A 33 -2.37 -14.81 5.40
C ILE A 33 -1.17 -15.20 6.26
N MET A 34 -0.77 -14.33 7.18
CA MET A 34 0.34 -14.62 8.10
C MET A 34 -0.05 -15.74 9.05
N ALA A 35 -1.28 -15.72 9.60
CA ALA A 35 -1.78 -16.75 10.50
C ALA A 35 -1.73 -18.14 9.85
N ARG A 36 -2.28 -18.29 8.64
CA ARG A 36 -2.26 -19.55 7.88
C ARG A 36 -0.83 -20.00 7.57
N THR A 37 0.01 -19.09 7.06
CA THR A 37 1.41 -19.41 6.72
C THR A 37 2.20 -19.88 7.94
N TYR A 38 2.01 -19.23 9.08
CA TYR A 38 2.70 -19.62 10.32
C TYR A 38 2.12 -20.92 10.91
N GLN A 39 0.82 -21.14 10.81
CA GLN A 39 0.21 -22.41 11.21
C GLN A 39 0.78 -23.59 10.40
N GLU A 40 0.90 -23.44 9.09
CA GLU A 40 1.51 -24.45 8.21
C GLU A 40 2.98 -24.70 8.56
N TYR A 41 3.74 -23.61 8.78
CA TYR A 41 5.18 -23.70 9.04
C TYR A 41 5.52 -24.25 10.42
N PHE A 42 4.77 -23.85 11.46
CA PHE A 42 5.05 -24.21 12.85
C PHE A 42 4.21 -25.39 13.35
N GLY A 43 3.16 -25.79 12.65
CA GLY A 43 2.23 -26.83 13.10
C GLY A 43 1.45 -26.46 14.36
N LYS A 44 1.14 -25.16 14.54
CA LYS A 44 0.42 -24.61 15.70
C LYS A 44 -0.55 -23.53 15.24
N SER A 45 -1.70 -23.44 15.88
CA SER A 45 -2.74 -22.45 15.55
C SER A 45 -2.24 -21.03 15.83
N PHE A 46 -2.47 -20.15 14.86
CA PHE A 46 -2.30 -18.70 14.95
C PHE A 46 -3.64 -18.01 14.75
N TYR A 47 -3.95 -17.07 15.63
CA TYR A 47 -5.18 -16.29 15.56
C TYR A 47 -4.87 -14.97 14.84
N PRO A 48 -5.60 -14.64 13.76
CA PRO A 48 -5.39 -13.38 13.09
C PRO A 48 -5.88 -12.22 13.98
N ILE A 49 -5.08 -11.19 14.05
CA ILE A 49 -5.42 -9.91 14.69
C ILE A 49 -4.92 -8.78 13.79
N MET A 50 -5.73 -7.75 13.63
CA MET A 50 -5.37 -6.57 12.87
C MET A 50 -5.55 -5.32 13.73
N ASN A 51 -4.98 -4.21 13.29
CA ASN A 51 -5.19 -2.93 13.92
C ASN A 51 -6.67 -2.56 13.91
N VAL A 52 -7.15 -2.16 15.06
CA VAL A 52 -8.50 -1.61 15.20
C VAL A 52 -8.48 -0.15 14.74
N VAL A 53 -9.46 0.23 13.94
CA VAL A 53 -9.73 1.61 13.55
C VAL A 53 -11.10 2.00 14.08
N THR A 54 -11.25 3.25 14.51
CA THR A 54 -12.56 3.78 14.83
C THR A 54 -13.30 4.03 13.52
N LEU A 55 -14.42 3.36 13.31
CA LEU A 55 -15.31 3.70 12.21
C LEU A 55 -15.80 5.14 12.40
N ARG A 56 -15.71 5.92 11.36
CA ARG A 56 -16.15 7.31 11.29
C ARG A 56 -17.24 7.39 10.24
N ASP A 57 -17.98 8.49 10.21
CA ASP A 57 -18.91 8.72 9.11
C ASP A 57 -18.13 8.71 7.78
N LYS A 58 -18.72 8.06 6.79
CA LYS A 58 -18.17 8.02 5.44
C LYS A 58 -17.93 9.45 4.94
N LEU A 59 -16.74 9.69 4.41
CA LEU A 59 -16.43 11.00 3.84
C LEU A 59 -17.32 11.28 2.63
N SER A 60 -17.81 12.52 2.54
CA SER A 60 -18.63 12.95 1.39
C SER A 60 -17.89 12.77 0.07
N PRO A 61 -18.57 12.43 -1.03
CA PRO A 61 -17.97 12.42 -2.35
C PRO A 61 -17.30 13.77 -2.66
N ILE A 62 -16.27 13.73 -3.49
CA ILE A 62 -15.60 14.94 -3.93
C ILE A 62 -16.22 15.33 -5.26
N GLU A 63 -16.81 16.54 -5.31
CA GLU A 63 -17.50 17.05 -6.49
C GLU A 63 -16.56 17.93 -7.32
N HIS A 64 -15.63 17.32 -8.04
CA HIS A 64 -14.90 18.01 -9.11
C HIS A 64 -14.57 17.02 -10.25
N GLU A 65 -14.68 17.50 -11.48
CA GLU A 65 -14.42 16.72 -12.69
C GLU A 65 -13.09 17.11 -13.36
N GLU A 66 -12.52 18.26 -13.01
CA GLU A 66 -11.36 18.80 -13.69
C GLU A 66 -10.03 18.14 -13.30
N TYR A 67 -9.96 17.59 -12.09
CA TYR A 67 -8.77 16.90 -11.58
C TYR A 67 -9.13 15.71 -10.69
N ILE A 68 -8.18 14.83 -10.50
CA ILE A 68 -8.26 13.69 -9.60
C ILE A 68 -7.07 13.70 -8.65
N THR A 69 -7.34 13.66 -7.37
CA THR A 69 -6.32 13.70 -6.33
C THR A 69 -5.98 12.30 -5.85
N ILE A 70 -4.73 11.87 -6.08
CA ILE A 70 -4.19 10.59 -5.61
C ILE A 70 -3.20 10.90 -4.50
N SER A 71 -3.44 10.37 -3.30
CA SER A 71 -2.62 10.71 -2.14
C SER A 71 -2.02 9.49 -1.44
N TYR A 72 -0.71 9.53 -1.24
CA TYR A 72 0.05 8.55 -0.47
C TYR A 72 0.40 9.10 0.91
N PHE A 73 0.15 8.32 1.96
CA PHE A 73 0.52 8.67 3.34
C PHE A 73 1.38 7.57 3.95
N GLY A 74 2.65 7.81 4.10
CA GLY A 74 3.54 6.81 4.66
C GLY A 74 5.02 7.09 4.51
N GLY A 75 5.84 6.21 5.09
CA GLY A 75 7.29 6.30 4.95
C GLY A 75 7.78 5.84 3.57
N LEU A 76 8.84 6.47 3.10
CA LEU A 76 9.51 6.15 1.83
C LEU A 76 10.56 5.04 1.97
N HIS A 77 10.74 4.49 3.17
CA HIS A 77 11.64 3.36 3.44
C HIS A 77 11.22 2.09 2.67
N LEU A 78 12.05 1.04 2.71
CA LEU A 78 11.83 -0.22 1.99
C LEU A 78 11.73 -0.02 0.45
N TYR A 79 12.38 1.00 -0.08
CA TYR A 79 12.35 1.37 -1.52
C TYR A 79 10.95 1.74 -2.07
N ARG A 80 9.97 2.04 -1.22
CA ARG A 80 8.65 2.52 -1.66
C ARG A 80 8.74 3.79 -2.52
N TRP A 81 9.74 4.64 -2.28
CA TRP A 81 9.98 5.82 -3.10
C TRP A 81 10.21 5.49 -4.58
N LYS A 82 10.78 4.32 -4.92
CA LYS A 82 10.98 3.90 -6.31
C LYS A 82 9.65 3.62 -7.01
N GLU A 83 8.73 2.97 -6.31
CA GLU A 83 7.39 2.68 -6.84
C GLU A 83 6.58 3.97 -7.00
N ILE A 84 6.73 4.92 -6.08
CA ILE A 84 6.11 6.25 -6.17
C ILE A 84 6.63 7.01 -7.38
N LEU A 85 7.95 7.01 -7.62
CA LEU A 85 8.55 7.60 -8.83
C LEU A 85 8.06 6.91 -10.11
N LYS A 86 7.97 5.57 -10.09
CA LYS A 86 7.43 4.81 -11.21
C LYS A 86 5.99 5.23 -11.53
N LEU A 87 5.15 5.37 -10.51
CA LEU A 87 3.78 5.86 -10.69
C LEU A 87 3.74 7.29 -11.21
N GLY A 88 4.54 8.21 -10.67
CA GLY A 88 4.62 9.60 -11.16
C GLY A 88 4.94 9.66 -12.65
N LYS A 89 5.92 8.89 -13.09
CA LYS A 89 6.28 8.77 -14.51
C LYS A 89 5.13 8.23 -15.37
N ILE A 90 4.45 7.20 -14.86
CA ILE A 90 3.30 6.60 -15.57
C ILE A 90 2.13 7.60 -15.63
N PHE A 91 1.83 8.31 -14.55
CA PHE A 91 0.76 9.33 -14.54
C PHE A 91 1.06 10.48 -15.50
N SER A 92 2.31 10.97 -15.56
CA SER A 92 2.71 11.97 -16.55
C SER A 92 2.48 11.48 -17.98
N SER A 93 2.88 10.23 -18.29
CA SER A 93 2.67 9.64 -19.61
C SER A 93 1.18 9.45 -19.94
N ILE A 94 0.36 9.01 -18.98
CA ILE A 94 -1.10 8.90 -19.17
C ILE A 94 -1.70 10.27 -19.49
N GLN A 95 -1.29 11.31 -18.79
CA GLN A 95 -1.80 12.66 -18.98
C GLN A 95 -1.40 13.24 -20.34
N GLU A 96 -0.16 13.00 -20.80
CA GLU A 96 0.33 13.42 -22.13
C GLU A 96 -0.41 12.70 -23.26
N GLU A 97 -0.61 11.39 -23.13
CA GLU A 97 -1.30 10.57 -24.11
C GLU A 97 -2.82 10.82 -24.16
N ASN A 98 -3.41 11.29 -23.04
CA ASN A 98 -4.87 11.45 -22.90
C ASN A 98 -5.23 12.80 -22.25
N PRO A 99 -5.10 13.93 -22.99
CA PRO A 99 -5.36 15.28 -22.43
C PRO A 99 -6.81 15.52 -21.99
N SER A 100 -7.74 14.69 -22.42
CA SER A 100 -9.17 14.74 -22.04
C SER A 100 -9.48 14.13 -20.68
N LEU A 101 -8.54 13.36 -20.09
CA LEU A 101 -8.71 12.85 -18.73
C LEU A 101 -8.56 13.97 -17.70
N PRO A 102 -9.18 13.83 -16.50
CA PRO A 102 -8.95 14.74 -15.39
C PRO A 102 -7.46 14.90 -15.11
N ARG A 103 -7.03 16.12 -14.77
CA ARG A 103 -5.63 16.36 -14.37
C ARG A 103 -5.32 15.56 -13.11
N ILE A 104 -4.20 14.84 -13.12
CA ILE A 104 -3.78 14.03 -11.99
C ILE A 104 -2.97 14.89 -11.00
N ASP A 105 -3.47 14.99 -9.77
CA ASP A 105 -2.82 15.66 -8.65
C ASP A 105 -2.24 14.58 -7.71
N PHE A 106 -0.94 14.26 -7.91
CA PHE A 106 -0.29 13.19 -7.15
C PHE A 106 0.45 13.74 -5.94
N ASN A 107 -0.08 13.47 -4.74
CA ASN A 107 0.38 14.01 -3.48
C ASN A 107 1.07 12.93 -2.61
N VAL A 108 2.23 13.27 -2.04
CA VAL A 108 3.00 12.39 -1.16
C VAL A 108 3.20 13.05 0.21
N TYR A 109 2.60 12.46 1.22
CA TYR A 109 2.70 12.87 2.61
C TYR A 109 3.66 11.91 3.35
N THR A 110 4.80 12.44 3.78
CA THR A 110 5.82 11.67 4.49
C THR A 110 6.62 12.57 5.42
N SER A 111 7.04 12.03 6.56
CA SER A 111 7.83 12.76 7.55
C SER A 111 9.27 13.03 7.11
N HIS A 112 9.78 12.23 6.18
CA HIS A 112 11.15 12.36 5.70
C HIS A 112 11.24 12.06 4.21
N CYS A 113 11.84 13.00 3.48
CA CYS A 113 12.19 12.85 2.07
C CYS A 113 13.61 13.42 1.87
N SER A 114 14.50 12.64 1.25
CA SER A 114 15.86 13.12 0.95
C SER A 114 15.79 14.23 -0.12
N GLU A 115 16.80 15.11 -0.15
CA GLU A 115 16.92 16.15 -1.19
C GLU A 115 16.94 15.56 -2.60
N GLU A 116 17.60 14.41 -2.77
CA GLU A 116 17.61 13.67 -4.02
C GLU A 116 16.20 13.23 -4.45
N ASN A 117 15.43 12.64 -3.53
CA ASN A 117 14.06 12.23 -3.82
C ASN A 117 13.14 13.44 -4.08
N LEU A 118 13.32 14.55 -3.36
CA LEU A 118 12.55 15.77 -3.61
C LEU A 118 12.77 16.30 -5.04
N LYS A 119 14.01 16.27 -5.52
CA LYS A 119 14.34 16.65 -6.90
C LYS A 119 13.65 15.72 -7.90
N LEU A 120 13.77 14.40 -7.70
CA LEU A 120 13.13 13.39 -8.56
C LEU A 120 11.58 13.51 -8.53
N PHE A 121 10.99 13.80 -7.38
CA PHE A 121 9.54 14.01 -7.27
C PHE A 121 9.09 15.20 -8.11
N LYS A 122 9.83 16.32 -8.04
CA LYS A 122 9.55 17.51 -8.85
C LYS A 122 9.63 17.22 -10.34
N GLU A 123 10.63 16.46 -10.79
CA GLU A 123 10.79 16.05 -12.18
C GLU A 123 9.65 15.16 -12.70
N GLN A 124 8.94 14.46 -11.81
CA GLN A 124 7.82 13.57 -12.14
C GLN A 124 6.45 14.14 -11.74
N ASN A 125 6.34 15.45 -11.53
CA ASN A 125 5.09 16.13 -11.12
C ASN A 125 4.46 15.54 -9.84
N ILE A 126 5.28 15.06 -8.90
CA ILE A 126 4.84 14.55 -7.61
C ILE A 126 4.91 15.67 -6.59
N ASN A 127 3.80 15.97 -5.94
CA ASN A 127 3.71 17.01 -4.92
C ASN A 127 4.12 16.48 -3.55
N TYR A 128 5.27 16.88 -3.06
CA TYR A 128 5.66 16.59 -1.67
C TYR A 128 4.91 17.53 -0.71
N LYS A 129 4.14 16.97 0.19
CA LYS A 129 3.28 17.70 1.15
C LYS A 129 3.82 17.71 2.58
N GLY A 130 4.94 17.01 2.85
CA GLY A 130 5.52 16.95 4.18
C GLY A 130 4.78 16.01 5.13
N PHE A 131 4.98 16.23 6.42
CA PHE A 131 4.37 15.46 7.50
C PHE A 131 2.97 15.97 7.84
N VAL A 132 2.07 15.03 8.11
CA VAL A 132 0.73 15.30 8.63
C VAL A 132 0.58 14.65 10.00
N SER A 133 0.12 15.42 10.99
CA SER A 133 -0.16 14.89 12.32
C SER A 133 -1.41 14.01 12.33
N ASN A 134 -1.52 13.13 13.34
CA ASN A 134 -2.68 12.24 13.46
C ASN A 134 -4.02 12.98 13.59
N GLU A 135 -4.01 14.19 14.17
CA GLU A 135 -5.21 15.02 14.31
C GLU A 135 -5.73 15.54 12.96
N LYS A 136 -4.81 15.80 12.01
CA LYS A 136 -5.13 16.36 10.69
C LYS A 136 -5.23 15.31 9.57
N ILE A 137 -4.80 14.09 9.83
CA ILE A 137 -4.67 13.07 8.76
C ILE A 137 -6.00 12.76 8.09
N VAL A 138 -7.10 12.76 8.84
CA VAL A 138 -8.45 12.49 8.30
C VAL A 138 -8.93 13.63 7.40
N GLU A 139 -8.61 14.88 7.76
CA GLU A 139 -8.86 16.03 6.90
C GLU A 139 -8.10 15.90 5.58
N GLU A 140 -6.84 15.44 5.63
CA GLU A 140 -6.07 15.21 4.40
C GLU A 140 -6.59 14.01 3.59
N PHE A 141 -7.09 12.96 4.25
CA PHE A 141 -7.77 11.85 3.55
C PHE A 141 -9.03 12.33 2.81
N SER A 142 -9.77 13.28 3.39
CA SER A 142 -11.01 13.80 2.78
C SER A 142 -10.76 14.56 1.48
N LYS A 143 -9.54 15.08 1.26
CA LYS A 143 -9.14 15.80 0.05
C LYS A 143 -8.71 14.86 -1.09
N ALA A 144 -8.58 13.56 -0.85
CA ALA A 144 -8.16 12.59 -1.84
C ALA A 144 -9.35 11.85 -2.46
N ASP A 145 -9.36 11.72 -3.77
CA ASP A 145 -10.26 10.81 -4.50
C ASP A 145 -9.81 9.37 -4.34
N ILE A 146 -8.51 9.16 -4.35
CA ILE A 146 -7.87 7.85 -4.25
C ILE A 146 -6.78 7.89 -3.18
N LEU A 147 -6.88 6.98 -2.21
CA LEU A 147 -5.84 6.74 -1.22
C LEU A 147 -4.90 5.65 -1.73
N LEU A 148 -3.62 5.98 -1.87
CA LEU A 148 -2.62 5.08 -2.45
C LEU A 148 -1.88 4.30 -1.36
N HIS A 149 -1.88 2.96 -1.49
CA HIS A 149 -1.00 2.07 -0.76
C HIS A 149 0.08 1.50 -1.68
N VAL A 150 1.34 1.54 -1.25
CA VAL A 150 2.50 1.11 -2.06
C VAL A 150 3.29 0.04 -1.34
N GLU A 151 3.63 -1.03 -2.05
CA GLU A 151 4.62 -2.03 -1.63
C GLU A 151 5.76 -2.15 -2.64
N SER A 152 6.94 -2.37 -2.14
CA SER A 152 8.16 -2.45 -2.97
C SER A 152 8.22 -3.71 -3.81
N SER A 153 8.60 -3.59 -5.07
CA SER A 153 8.95 -4.70 -5.98
C SER A 153 10.36 -5.26 -5.78
N ASP A 154 11.21 -4.55 -5.04
CA ASP A 154 12.55 -5.02 -4.71
C ASP A 154 12.51 -6.36 -3.97
N LEU A 155 13.20 -7.37 -4.46
CA LEU A 155 13.13 -8.75 -3.96
C LEU A 155 13.47 -8.89 -2.47
N TYR A 156 14.41 -8.09 -1.97
CA TYR A 156 14.79 -8.13 -0.56
C TYR A 156 13.68 -7.54 0.32
N TYR A 157 13.22 -6.32 0.04
CA TYR A 157 12.18 -5.65 0.83
C TYR A 157 10.82 -6.34 0.69
N ARG A 158 10.47 -6.83 -0.49
CA ARG A 158 9.30 -7.67 -0.73
C ARG A 158 9.30 -8.92 0.16
N SER A 159 10.47 -9.59 0.32
CA SER A 159 10.56 -10.74 1.22
C SER A 159 10.32 -10.41 2.68
N LEU A 160 10.63 -9.18 3.11
CA LEU A 160 10.39 -8.71 4.49
C LEU A 160 8.92 -8.37 4.73
N THR A 161 8.23 -7.82 3.73
CA THR A 161 6.83 -7.36 3.88
C THR A 161 5.80 -8.38 3.40
N LYS A 162 6.24 -9.49 2.79
CA LYS A 162 5.38 -10.46 2.11
C LYS A 162 4.14 -10.89 2.91
N LEU A 163 4.28 -11.11 4.20
CA LEU A 163 3.19 -11.56 5.08
C LEU A 163 2.57 -10.43 5.91
N SER A 164 3.13 -9.23 5.84
CA SER A 164 2.68 -8.10 6.65
C SER A 164 1.55 -7.33 5.95
N VAL A 165 0.53 -6.95 6.72
CA VAL A 165 -0.50 -6.02 6.28
C VAL A 165 -0.16 -4.63 6.84
N SER A 166 -0.20 -3.61 5.97
CA SER A 166 0.05 -2.23 6.38
C SER A 166 -1.04 -1.73 7.32
N THR A 167 -0.64 -1.07 8.40
CA THR A 167 -1.56 -0.44 9.36
C THR A 167 -2.39 0.69 8.75
N LYS A 168 -1.97 1.25 7.61
CA LYS A 168 -2.71 2.29 6.89
C LYS A 168 -3.91 1.76 6.12
N ILE A 169 -3.92 0.49 5.72
CA ILE A 169 -5.04 -0.07 4.96
C ILE A 169 -6.36 0.03 5.73
N PRO A 170 -6.49 -0.43 6.99
CA PRO A 170 -7.73 -0.26 7.74
C PRO A 170 -8.14 1.20 7.90
N GLU A 171 -7.18 2.12 8.09
CA GLU A 171 -7.45 3.56 8.17
C GLU A 171 -8.05 4.08 6.84
N TYR A 172 -7.49 3.68 5.69
CA TYR A 172 -8.00 4.08 4.38
C TYR A 172 -9.40 3.52 4.11
N LEU A 173 -9.61 2.24 4.35
CA LEU A 173 -10.90 1.59 4.15
C LEU A 173 -11.99 2.24 5.00
N SER A 174 -11.68 2.65 6.25
CA SER A 174 -12.63 3.32 7.16
C SER A 174 -13.06 4.72 6.71
N THR A 175 -12.46 5.29 5.67
CA THR A 175 -12.83 6.61 5.14
C THR A 175 -13.95 6.56 4.09
N GLY A 176 -14.20 5.40 3.49
CA GLY A 176 -15.06 5.28 2.32
C GLY A 176 -14.47 5.95 1.07
N ARG A 177 -13.14 6.09 0.99
CA ARG A 177 -12.42 6.48 -0.24
C ARG A 177 -11.97 5.26 -1.00
N CYS A 178 -11.83 5.40 -2.31
CA CYS A 178 -11.23 4.37 -3.15
C CYS A 178 -9.77 4.15 -2.74
N VAL A 179 -9.38 2.90 -2.57
CA VAL A 179 -7.99 2.52 -2.24
C VAL A 179 -7.32 1.93 -3.48
N LEU A 180 -6.22 2.54 -3.92
CA LEU A 180 -5.33 1.98 -4.94
C LEU A 180 -4.17 1.27 -4.26
N GLY A 181 -4.03 -0.03 -4.48
CA GLY A 181 -2.85 -0.81 -4.13
C GLY A 181 -1.88 -0.92 -5.30
N PHE A 182 -0.64 -0.46 -5.15
CA PHE A 182 0.41 -0.60 -6.17
C PHE A 182 1.61 -1.36 -5.61
N GLY A 183 1.87 -2.55 -6.13
CA GLY A 183 2.93 -3.43 -5.64
C GLY A 183 2.80 -4.87 -6.14
N PRO A 184 3.70 -5.77 -5.71
CA PRO A 184 3.64 -7.19 -6.08
C PRO A 184 2.38 -7.86 -5.52
N LYS A 185 1.62 -8.55 -6.36
CA LYS A 185 0.31 -9.13 -6.00
C LYS A 185 0.34 -10.12 -4.84
N GLU A 186 1.45 -10.84 -4.63
CA GLU A 186 1.53 -11.86 -3.58
C GLU A 186 1.82 -11.29 -2.18
N VAL A 187 2.07 -9.99 -2.04
CA VAL A 187 2.24 -9.36 -0.72
C VAL A 187 0.89 -9.29 -0.01
N ALA A 188 0.87 -9.59 1.29
CA ALA A 188 -0.37 -9.72 2.06
C ALA A 188 -1.25 -8.46 2.00
N SER A 189 -0.67 -7.25 1.98
CA SER A 189 -1.40 -6.00 1.81
C SER A 189 -2.17 -5.96 0.49
N MET A 190 -1.54 -6.37 -0.62
CA MET A 190 -2.17 -6.39 -1.95
C MET A 190 -3.25 -7.46 -2.03
N ARG A 191 -2.97 -8.65 -1.51
CA ARG A 191 -3.95 -9.75 -1.46
C ARG A 191 -5.17 -9.39 -0.63
N LEU A 192 -5.00 -8.70 0.50
CA LEU A 192 -6.12 -8.25 1.31
C LEU A 192 -7.06 -7.35 0.51
N LEU A 193 -6.53 -6.38 -0.23
CA LEU A 193 -7.32 -5.47 -1.06
C LEU A 193 -8.01 -6.20 -2.23
N ASP A 194 -7.30 -7.10 -2.90
CA ASP A 194 -7.76 -7.80 -4.11
C ASP A 194 -8.78 -8.91 -3.78
N GLU A 195 -8.42 -9.82 -2.86
CA GLU A 195 -9.25 -10.98 -2.49
C GLU A 195 -10.59 -10.57 -1.84
N ASN A 196 -10.62 -9.46 -1.11
CA ASN A 196 -11.85 -8.92 -0.52
C ASN A 196 -12.56 -7.90 -1.43
N GLN A 197 -12.00 -7.56 -2.59
CA GLN A 197 -12.54 -6.58 -3.51
C GLN A 197 -12.78 -5.19 -2.87
N VAL A 198 -11.94 -4.80 -1.92
CA VAL A 198 -12.04 -3.53 -1.17
C VAL A 198 -11.00 -2.49 -1.63
N GLY A 199 -10.34 -2.73 -2.75
CA GLY A 199 -9.41 -1.80 -3.37
C GLY A 199 -9.08 -2.20 -4.80
N PHE A 200 -8.56 -1.27 -5.56
CA PHE A 200 -8.10 -1.50 -6.93
C PHE A 200 -6.61 -1.85 -6.91
N VAL A 201 -6.26 -3.09 -7.24
CA VAL A 201 -4.87 -3.56 -7.17
C VAL A 201 -4.23 -3.60 -8.55
N VAL A 202 -3.11 -2.88 -8.66
CA VAL A 202 -2.26 -2.87 -9.85
C VAL A 202 -0.90 -3.47 -9.51
N SER A 203 -0.54 -4.57 -10.19
CA SER A 203 0.77 -5.21 -9.99
C SER A 203 1.88 -4.33 -10.54
N SER A 204 2.84 -3.97 -9.69
CA SER A 204 4.04 -3.24 -10.12
C SER A 204 4.98 -4.06 -11.02
N ASP A 205 4.83 -5.40 -11.01
CA ASP A 205 5.62 -6.34 -11.84
C ASP A 205 4.97 -6.57 -13.23
N ALA A 206 3.78 -6.00 -13.50
CA ALA A 206 3.13 -6.14 -14.78
C ALA A 206 3.82 -5.30 -15.88
N ASP A 207 3.50 -5.61 -17.13
CA ASP A 207 3.87 -4.77 -18.27
C ASP A 207 3.36 -3.33 -18.11
N GLU A 208 4.16 -2.35 -18.53
CA GLU A 208 3.83 -0.93 -18.33
C GLU A 208 2.51 -0.53 -19.02
N ASN A 209 2.21 -1.10 -20.17
CA ASN A 209 0.95 -0.83 -20.88
C ASN A 209 -0.25 -1.37 -20.09
N ILE A 210 -0.12 -2.56 -19.48
CA ILE A 210 -1.16 -3.13 -18.62
C ILE A 210 -1.35 -2.23 -17.38
N ILE A 211 -0.28 -1.72 -16.79
CA ILE A 211 -0.34 -0.79 -15.66
C ILE A 211 -1.06 0.49 -16.09
N LYS A 212 -0.67 1.08 -17.22
CA LYS A 212 -1.28 2.30 -17.77
C LYS A 212 -2.78 2.12 -18.01
N ASP A 213 -3.19 1.02 -18.64
CA ASP A 213 -4.60 0.77 -18.96
C ASP A 213 -5.45 0.63 -17.70
N LYS A 214 -4.97 -0.11 -16.71
CA LYS A 214 -5.66 -0.22 -15.42
C LYS A 214 -5.75 1.12 -14.69
N LEU A 215 -4.69 1.91 -14.69
CA LEU A 215 -4.71 3.23 -14.04
C LEU A 215 -5.65 4.19 -14.80
N LYS A 216 -5.68 4.16 -16.14
CA LYS A 216 -6.65 4.93 -16.94
C LYS A 216 -8.09 4.54 -16.61
N GLU A 217 -8.39 3.25 -16.49
CA GLU A 217 -9.71 2.75 -16.08
C GLU A 217 -10.12 3.35 -14.73
N LEU A 218 -9.25 3.28 -13.72
CA LEU A 218 -9.54 3.82 -12.38
C LEU A 218 -9.71 5.34 -12.39
N ILE A 219 -8.87 6.06 -13.13
CA ILE A 219 -8.91 7.53 -13.23
C ILE A 219 -10.18 8.01 -13.93
N SER A 220 -10.58 7.36 -15.03
CA SER A 220 -11.72 7.78 -15.84
C SER A 220 -13.08 7.38 -15.28
N SER A 221 -13.15 6.37 -14.40
CA SER A 221 -14.41 5.81 -13.91
C SER A 221 -14.71 6.20 -12.46
N THR A 222 -15.54 7.24 -12.27
CA THR A 222 -16.06 7.61 -10.95
C THR A 222 -16.90 6.50 -10.33
N SER A 223 -17.75 5.84 -11.15
CA SER A 223 -18.58 4.72 -10.69
C SER A 223 -17.77 3.55 -10.14
N LEU A 224 -16.62 3.22 -10.77
CA LEU A 224 -15.74 2.17 -10.27
C LEU A 224 -15.13 2.55 -8.91
N ARG A 225 -14.68 3.81 -8.77
CA ARG A 225 -14.12 4.31 -7.51
C ARG A 225 -15.15 4.27 -6.39
N GLU A 226 -16.40 4.67 -6.68
CA GLU A 226 -17.50 4.63 -5.72
C GLU A 226 -17.90 3.20 -5.33
N GLU A 227 -17.96 2.27 -6.30
CA GLU A 227 -18.25 0.87 -6.03
C GLU A 227 -17.22 0.27 -5.06
N LEU A 228 -15.93 0.47 -5.33
CA LEU A 228 -14.84 -0.02 -4.48
C LEU A 228 -14.88 0.62 -3.09
N ALA A 229 -15.13 1.93 -3.02
CA ALA A 229 -15.27 2.65 -1.77
C ALA A 229 -16.46 2.15 -0.92
N ASN A 230 -17.59 1.82 -1.57
CA ASN A 230 -18.76 1.26 -0.90
C ASN A 230 -18.56 -0.15 -0.37
N LYS A 231 -17.80 -0.98 -1.10
CA LYS A 231 -17.45 -2.33 -0.64
C LYS A 231 -16.44 -2.33 0.52
N ALA A 232 -15.62 -1.28 0.60
CA ALA A 232 -14.58 -1.12 1.60
C ALA A 232 -15.12 -0.65 2.96
N TYR A 233 -16.17 0.15 2.95
CA TYR A 233 -16.82 0.77 4.11
C TYR A 233 -17.94 -0.13 4.66
#